data_279c0974c9e0f70196651d02ac275e43
#
_entry.id   279c0974c9e0f70196651d02ac275e43
#
_cell.length_a   1.000
_cell.length_b   1.000
_cell.length_c   1.000
_cell.angle_alpha   90.00
_cell.angle_beta   90.00
_cell.angle_gamma   90.00
#
_symmetry.space_group_name_H-M   'P 1'
#
loop_
_entity.id
_entity.type
_entity.pdbx_description
1 polymer ?
#
loop_
_entity_poly.entity_id
_entity_poly.type
_entity_poly.pdbx_seq_one_letter_code
_entity_poly.pdbx_strand_id
1 'polypeptide(L)'
;MMRSVQRILAIFESFTAERSSLALQAIADRIKLPKSTTFRIVQSLEQAGYLVRLEDQKDCLSLRFTRLAGIVKSTLGIPEIARPVMPGLAEATKETVSIHAVSGRNRVCIDAMATASSQLRNVVQPGEQVALLSG
;
A
#
# COMPACT_ATOMS: atom_id res chain seq x y z
N MET A 1 11.41 -17.80 8.22
CA MET A 1 10.94 -17.41 6.87
C MET A 1 12.06 -17.61 5.86
N MET A 2 11.75 -18.11 4.67
CA MET A 2 12.73 -18.29 3.59
C MET A 2 13.33 -16.94 3.16
N ARG A 3 14.65 -16.88 3.00
CA ARG A 3 15.36 -15.63 2.59
C ARG A 3 14.83 -15.04 1.26
N SER A 4 14.43 -15.89 0.30
CA SER A 4 13.87 -15.43 -0.97
C SER A 4 12.54 -14.70 -0.78
N VAL A 5 11.65 -15.23 0.06
CA VAL A 5 10.36 -14.61 0.37
C VAL A 5 10.56 -13.27 1.08
N GLN A 6 11.46 -13.21 2.07
CA GLN A 6 11.77 -11.96 2.76
C GLN A 6 12.24 -10.86 1.80
N ARG A 7 13.09 -11.21 0.83
CA ARG A 7 13.59 -10.27 -0.18
C ARG A 7 12.50 -9.75 -1.10
N ILE A 8 11.58 -10.63 -1.52
CA ILE A 8 10.42 -10.23 -2.34
C ILE A 8 9.51 -9.28 -1.59
N LEU A 9 9.17 -9.61 -0.34
CA LEU A 9 8.34 -8.75 0.51
C LEU A 9 9.01 -7.38 0.73
N ALA A 10 10.31 -7.36 1.04
CA ALA A 10 11.06 -6.12 1.21
C ALA A 10 11.05 -5.24 -0.06
N ILE A 11 11.07 -5.85 -1.26
CA ILE A 11 10.93 -5.09 -2.51
C ILE A 11 9.54 -4.45 -2.58
N PHE A 12 8.45 -5.19 -2.33
CA PHE A 12 7.11 -4.61 -2.38
C PHE A 12 6.93 -3.49 -1.35
N GLU A 13 7.44 -3.66 -0.14
CA GLU A 13 7.38 -2.66 0.93
C GLU A 13 8.31 -1.46 0.72
N SER A 14 9.21 -1.51 -0.27
CA SER A 14 10.04 -0.36 -0.63
C SER A 14 9.26 0.75 -1.36
N PHE A 15 8.12 0.42 -1.95
CA PHE A 15 7.23 1.38 -2.59
C PHE A 15 6.27 2.01 -1.58
N THR A 16 6.04 3.31 -1.71
CA THR A 16 5.09 4.07 -0.88
C THR A 16 4.26 5.01 -1.76
N ALA A 17 3.22 5.63 -1.21
CA ALA A 17 2.41 6.59 -1.96
C ALA A 17 3.25 7.77 -2.48
N GLU A 18 4.24 8.24 -1.70
CA GLU A 18 5.15 9.33 -2.08
C GLU A 18 6.23 8.85 -3.06
N ARG A 19 6.45 7.56 -3.14
CA ARG A 19 7.49 6.91 -3.95
C ARG A 19 6.90 5.70 -4.66
N SER A 20 5.96 5.97 -5.52
CA SER A 20 5.22 4.95 -6.28
C SER A 20 6.05 4.29 -7.39
N SER A 21 7.16 4.92 -7.80
CA SER A 21 8.14 4.34 -8.74
C SER A 21 9.57 4.50 -8.22
N LEU A 22 10.41 3.49 -8.42
CA LEU A 22 11.79 3.45 -7.93
C LEU A 22 12.73 2.92 -9.01
N ALA A 23 13.90 3.57 -9.14
CA ALA A 23 15.01 3.01 -9.91
C ALA A 23 15.59 1.77 -9.21
N LEU A 24 16.16 0.85 -9.99
CA LEU A 24 16.76 -0.38 -9.46
C LEU A 24 17.76 -0.13 -8.34
N GLN A 25 18.61 0.91 -8.46
CA GLN A 25 19.59 1.24 -7.41
C GLN A 25 18.88 1.65 -6.11
N ALA A 26 17.82 2.45 -6.19
CA ALA A 26 17.07 2.86 -5.02
C ALA A 26 16.38 1.68 -4.32
N ILE A 27 15.91 0.68 -5.08
CA ILE A 27 15.39 -0.57 -4.50
C ILE A 27 16.53 -1.33 -3.80
N ALA A 28 17.67 -1.53 -4.47
CA ALA A 28 18.82 -2.26 -3.93
C ALA A 28 19.32 -1.66 -2.61
N ASP A 29 19.42 -0.34 -2.54
CA ASP A 29 19.88 0.38 -1.33
C ASP A 29 18.90 0.18 -0.16
N ARG A 30 17.60 0.20 -0.43
CA ARG A 30 16.54 0.01 0.60
C ARG A 30 16.54 -1.39 1.19
N ILE A 31 16.64 -2.40 0.32
CA ILE A 31 16.60 -3.80 0.76
C ILE A 31 18.00 -4.31 1.17
N LYS A 32 19.03 -3.46 1.07
CA LYS A 32 20.44 -3.75 1.43
C LYS A 32 20.97 -4.99 0.71
N LEU A 33 20.72 -5.09 -0.58
CA LEU A 33 21.21 -6.16 -1.43
C LEU A 33 22.07 -5.61 -2.59
N PRO A 34 23.03 -6.40 -3.10
CA PRO A 34 23.76 -6.04 -4.31
C PRO A 34 22.81 -5.79 -5.49
N LYS A 35 23.14 -4.80 -6.33
CA LYS A 35 22.32 -4.42 -7.49
C LYS A 35 22.04 -5.60 -8.42
N SER A 36 23.04 -6.48 -8.65
CA SER A 36 22.90 -7.67 -9.49
C SER A 36 21.87 -8.67 -8.94
N THR A 37 21.85 -8.89 -7.62
CA THR A 37 20.86 -9.75 -6.96
C THR A 37 19.47 -9.12 -7.03
N THR A 38 19.39 -7.82 -6.75
CA THR A 38 18.13 -7.07 -6.84
C THR A 38 17.56 -7.11 -8.25
N PHE A 39 18.40 -6.91 -9.28
CA PHE A 39 18.00 -6.97 -10.68
C PHE A 39 17.32 -8.31 -11.03
N ARG A 40 17.92 -9.43 -10.64
CA ARG A 40 17.37 -10.77 -10.91
C ARG A 40 15.99 -10.97 -10.27
N ILE A 41 15.80 -10.47 -9.06
CA ILE A 41 14.51 -10.57 -8.36
C ILE A 41 13.48 -9.66 -9.02
N VAL A 42 13.82 -8.39 -9.29
CA VAL A 42 12.95 -7.43 -9.96
C VAL A 42 12.51 -7.95 -11.32
N GLN A 43 13.45 -8.44 -12.15
CA GLN A 43 13.14 -9.04 -13.45
C GLN A 43 12.18 -10.22 -13.34
N SER A 44 12.36 -11.09 -12.34
CA SER A 44 11.44 -12.20 -12.09
C SER A 44 10.04 -11.72 -11.69
N LEU A 45 9.96 -10.64 -10.91
CA LEU A 45 8.68 -10.03 -10.51
C LEU A 45 7.99 -9.31 -11.68
N GLU A 46 8.75 -8.69 -12.59
CA GLU A 46 8.23 -8.13 -13.84
C GLU A 46 7.64 -9.24 -14.73
N GLN A 47 8.39 -10.33 -14.94
CA GLN A 47 7.93 -11.50 -15.72
C GLN A 47 6.69 -12.16 -15.10
N ALA A 48 6.61 -12.21 -13.78
CA ALA A 48 5.45 -12.71 -13.06
C ALA A 48 4.26 -11.71 -13.05
N GLY A 49 4.45 -10.47 -13.52
CA GLY A 49 3.44 -9.44 -13.62
C GLY A 49 3.12 -8.73 -12.31
N TYR A 50 4.02 -8.74 -11.35
CA TYR A 50 3.86 -8.01 -10.07
C TYR A 50 4.54 -6.64 -10.08
N LEU A 51 5.56 -6.44 -10.91
CA LEU A 51 6.16 -5.14 -11.18
C LEU A 51 5.98 -4.78 -12.65
N VAL A 52 6.03 -3.48 -12.93
CA VAL A 52 6.01 -2.93 -14.29
C VAL A 52 7.16 -1.96 -14.43
N ARG A 53 7.97 -2.13 -15.49
CA ARG A 53 9.00 -1.19 -15.88
C ARG A 53 8.38 -0.04 -16.66
N LEU A 54 8.61 1.19 -16.19
CA LEU A 54 8.16 2.43 -16.82
C LEU A 54 9.17 2.90 -17.89
N GLU A 55 8.76 3.85 -18.71
CA GLU A 55 9.60 4.43 -19.78
C GLU A 55 10.87 5.11 -19.22
N ASP A 56 10.79 5.70 -18.03
CA ASP A 56 11.92 6.33 -17.31
C ASP A 56 12.87 5.33 -16.63
N GLN A 57 12.74 4.03 -16.94
CA GLN A 57 13.55 2.93 -16.38
C GLN A 57 13.36 2.72 -14.87
N LYS A 58 12.28 3.24 -14.30
CA LYS A 58 11.87 2.91 -12.93
C LYS A 58 10.84 1.78 -12.92
N ASP A 59 10.80 1.07 -11.82
CA ASP A 59 9.81 0.02 -11.57
C ASP A 59 8.70 0.55 -10.67
N CYS A 60 7.48 0.08 -10.88
CA CYS A 60 6.34 0.33 -10.01
C CYS A 60 5.54 -0.95 -9.77
N LEU A 61 4.69 -0.93 -8.75
CA LEU A 61 3.76 -2.02 -8.49
C LEU A 61 2.73 -2.12 -9.62
N SER A 62 2.41 -3.34 -10.05
CA SER A 62 1.43 -3.59 -11.09
C SER A 62 -0.02 -3.48 -10.59
N LEU A 63 -0.97 -3.29 -11.52
CA LEU A 63 -2.41 -3.31 -11.22
C LEU A 63 -2.91 -4.67 -10.70
N ARG A 64 -2.09 -5.72 -10.75
CA ARG A 64 -2.41 -7.03 -10.16
C ARG A 64 -2.68 -6.92 -8.65
N PHE A 65 -2.02 -6.01 -7.96
CA PHE A 65 -2.27 -5.73 -6.55
C PHE A 65 -3.66 -5.16 -6.28
N THR A 66 -4.23 -4.39 -7.21
CA THR A 66 -5.61 -3.88 -7.10
C THR A 66 -6.62 -5.03 -7.04
N ARG A 67 -6.40 -6.09 -7.84
CA ARG A 67 -7.24 -7.29 -7.79
C ARG A 67 -7.15 -7.99 -6.43
N LEU A 68 -5.94 -8.17 -5.91
CA LEU A 68 -5.72 -8.80 -4.61
C LEU A 68 -6.34 -7.96 -3.47
N ALA A 69 -6.16 -6.64 -3.52
CA ALA A 69 -6.81 -5.73 -2.58
C ALA A 69 -8.35 -5.81 -2.65
N GLY A 70 -8.93 -5.95 -3.85
CA GLY A 70 -10.36 -6.16 -4.04
C GLY A 70 -10.87 -7.44 -3.37
N ILE A 71 -10.11 -8.54 -3.48
CA ILE A 71 -10.44 -9.80 -2.80
C ILE A 71 -10.41 -9.63 -1.28
N VAL A 72 -9.37 -8.98 -0.75
CA VAL A 72 -9.29 -8.69 0.70
C VAL A 72 -10.49 -7.86 1.15
N LYS A 73 -10.83 -6.80 0.42
CA LYS A 73 -11.98 -5.93 0.75
C LYS A 73 -13.31 -6.70 0.73
N SER A 74 -13.53 -7.58 -0.25
CA SER A 74 -14.75 -8.39 -0.33
C SER A 74 -14.87 -9.39 0.81
N THR A 75 -13.74 -9.97 1.25
CA THR A 75 -13.71 -10.90 2.39
C THR A 75 -14.09 -10.21 3.70
N LEU A 76 -13.71 -8.96 3.89
CA LEU A 76 -13.98 -8.21 5.11
C LEU A 76 -15.42 -7.73 5.24
N GLY A 77 -16.15 -7.56 4.12
CA GLY A 77 -17.55 -7.16 4.09
C GLY A 77 -17.89 -5.75 4.63
N ILE A 78 -16.95 -5.12 5.34
CA ILE A 78 -17.12 -3.84 6.03
C ILE A 78 -17.28 -2.66 5.08
N PRO A 79 -16.54 -2.56 3.97
CA PRO A 79 -16.64 -1.41 3.07
C PRO A 79 -18.01 -1.19 2.45
N GLU A 80 -18.77 -2.25 2.19
CA GLU A 80 -20.09 -2.17 1.57
C GLU A 80 -21.13 -1.54 2.48
N ILE A 81 -21.05 -1.79 3.78
CA ILE A 81 -21.96 -1.22 4.79
C ILE A 81 -21.57 0.23 5.10
N ALA A 82 -20.30 0.53 5.18
CA ALA A 82 -19.79 1.81 5.64
C ALA A 82 -19.69 2.87 4.52
N ARG A 83 -19.40 2.48 3.29
CA ARG A 83 -19.27 3.40 2.14
C ARG A 83 -20.41 4.37 1.96
N PRO A 84 -21.69 3.98 2.08
CA PRO A 84 -22.79 4.92 1.94
C PRO A 84 -22.83 6.02 3.01
N VAL A 85 -22.26 5.75 4.20
CA VAL A 85 -22.28 6.64 5.36
C VAL A 85 -21.07 7.59 5.39
N MET A 86 -19.92 7.15 4.91
CA MET A 86 -18.65 7.90 5.00
C MET A 86 -18.71 9.29 4.34
N PRO A 87 -19.27 9.47 3.12
CA PRO A 87 -19.33 10.79 2.49
C PRO A 87 -20.12 11.81 3.30
N GLY A 88 -21.28 11.40 3.82
CA GLY A 88 -22.13 12.27 4.65
C GLY A 88 -21.43 12.68 5.95
N LEU A 89 -20.72 11.74 6.58
CA LEU A 89 -19.98 12.01 7.80
C LEU A 89 -18.79 12.94 7.54
N ALA A 90 -18.02 12.69 6.48
CA ALA A 90 -16.90 13.55 6.10
C ALA A 90 -17.36 14.98 5.76
N GLU A 91 -18.48 15.11 5.05
CA GLU A 91 -19.04 16.42 4.71
C GLU A 91 -19.57 17.16 5.92
N ALA A 92 -20.22 16.48 6.87
CA ALA A 92 -20.76 17.05 8.09
C ALA A 92 -19.67 17.51 9.07
N THR A 93 -18.58 16.73 9.18
CA THR A 93 -17.48 17.03 10.12
C THR A 93 -16.39 17.89 9.51
N LYS A 94 -16.29 17.97 8.18
CA LYS A 94 -15.19 18.58 7.43
C LYS A 94 -13.82 17.92 7.72
N GLU A 95 -13.84 16.69 8.22
CA GLU A 95 -12.67 15.90 8.59
C GLU A 95 -12.51 14.67 7.71
N THR A 96 -11.31 14.08 7.74
CA THR A 96 -11.06 12.78 7.10
C THR A 96 -11.74 11.67 7.89
N VAL A 97 -12.55 10.87 7.20
CA VAL A 97 -13.18 9.68 7.77
C VAL A 97 -12.45 8.44 7.26
N SER A 98 -12.04 7.58 8.17
CA SER A 98 -11.35 6.34 7.81
C SER A 98 -11.95 5.13 8.53
N ILE A 99 -11.87 3.97 7.88
CA ILE A 99 -12.26 2.68 8.45
C ILE A 99 -11.01 1.86 8.66
N HIS A 100 -10.89 1.31 9.85
CA HIS A 100 -9.81 0.43 10.23
C HIS A 100 -10.33 -0.94 10.67
N ALA A 101 -9.62 -2.00 10.31
CA ALA A 101 -9.82 -3.33 10.88
C ALA A 101 -8.68 -3.66 11.83
N VAL A 102 -9.01 -4.39 12.90
CA VAL A 102 -8.01 -4.90 13.83
C VAL A 102 -7.34 -6.13 13.25
N SER A 103 -6.02 -6.14 13.24
CA SER A 103 -5.19 -7.26 12.82
C SER A 103 -4.08 -7.49 13.85
N GLY A 104 -4.27 -8.48 14.74
CA GLY A 104 -3.37 -8.73 15.84
C GLY A 104 -3.30 -7.53 16.81
N ARG A 105 -2.10 -6.94 16.94
CA ARG A 105 -1.86 -5.76 17.80
C ARG A 105 -1.91 -4.44 17.04
N ASN A 106 -2.25 -4.49 15.77
CA ASN A 106 -2.30 -3.33 14.87
C ASN A 106 -3.74 -3.08 14.40
N ARG A 107 -3.97 -1.88 13.93
CA ARG A 107 -5.11 -1.54 13.09
C ARG A 107 -4.61 -1.28 11.66
N VAL A 108 -5.33 -1.77 10.69
CA VAL A 108 -5.04 -1.57 9.26
C VAL A 108 -6.12 -0.67 8.68
N CYS A 109 -5.73 0.41 8.01
CA CYS A 109 -6.67 1.25 7.29
C CYS A 109 -7.25 0.47 6.10
N ILE A 110 -8.56 0.33 6.03
CA ILE A 110 -9.24 -0.36 4.93
C ILE A 110 -9.68 0.62 3.86
N ASP A 111 -10.22 1.76 4.29
CA ASP A 111 -10.66 2.82 3.40
C ASP A 111 -10.57 4.17 4.11
N ALA A 112 -10.34 5.24 3.35
CA ALA A 112 -10.27 6.58 3.88
C ALA A 112 -10.88 7.56 2.87
N MET A 113 -11.61 8.55 3.38
CA MET A 113 -12.24 9.61 2.61
C MET A 113 -11.93 10.96 3.23
N ALA A 114 -11.27 11.82 2.47
CA ALA A 114 -10.99 13.20 2.84
C ALA A 114 -11.91 14.15 2.07
N THR A 115 -12.31 15.27 2.69
CA THR A 115 -12.98 16.37 2.00
C THR A 115 -11.96 17.36 1.47
N ALA A 116 -12.35 18.16 0.46
CA ALA A 116 -11.49 19.22 -0.09
C ALA A 116 -11.09 20.29 0.94
N SER A 117 -11.84 20.40 2.03
CA SER A 117 -11.62 21.33 3.13
C SER A 117 -10.86 20.75 4.31
N SER A 118 -10.47 19.48 4.27
CA SER A 118 -9.68 18.85 5.34
C SER A 118 -8.31 19.51 5.43
N GLN A 119 -8.06 20.25 6.51
CA GLN A 119 -6.81 21.00 6.74
C GLN A 119 -5.64 20.09 7.18
N LEU A 120 -5.93 18.91 7.71
CA LEU A 120 -4.95 17.93 8.15
C LEU A 120 -4.75 16.86 7.08
N ARG A 121 -3.69 17.01 6.29
CA ARG A 121 -3.30 16.06 5.23
C ARG A 121 -2.61 14.77 5.73
N ASN A 122 -2.72 14.45 7.00
CA ASN A 122 -2.30 13.12 7.48
C ASN A 122 -3.39 12.09 7.17
N VAL A 123 -3.61 11.85 5.89
CA VAL A 123 -4.54 10.82 5.45
C VAL A 123 -3.84 9.48 5.56
N VAL A 124 -4.26 8.69 6.54
CA VAL A 124 -3.87 7.27 6.62
C VAL A 124 -4.28 6.60 5.33
N GLN A 125 -3.32 5.99 4.65
CA GLN A 125 -3.58 5.33 3.37
C GLN A 125 -4.18 3.93 3.57
N PRO A 126 -5.08 3.47 2.68
CA PRO A 126 -5.53 2.09 2.70
C PRO A 126 -4.34 1.11 2.66
N GLY A 127 -4.33 0.15 3.59
CA GLY A 127 -3.23 -0.79 3.81
C GLY A 127 -2.21 -0.36 4.86
N GLU A 128 -2.19 0.89 5.27
CA GLU A 128 -1.27 1.38 6.31
C GLU A 128 -1.61 0.75 7.67
N GLN A 129 -0.57 0.24 8.34
CA GLN A 129 -0.69 -0.37 9.66
C GLN A 129 -0.21 0.59 10.74
N VAL A 130 -1.03 0.75 11.76
CA VAL A 130 -0.72 1.57 12.93
C VAL A 130 -0.96 0.74 14.17
N ALA A 131 -0.15 0.92 15.22
CA ALA A 131 -0.38 0.24 16.49
C ALA A 131 -1.79 0.57 17.03
N LEU A 132 -2.49 -0.45 17.56
CA LEU A 132 -3.89 -0.32 17.98
C LEU A 132 -4.11 0.81 18.99
N LEU A 133 -3.12 1.05 19.85
CA LEU A 133 -3.16 2.05 20.93
C LEU A 133 -2.44 3.38 20.57
N SER A 134 -1.95 3.53 19.35
CA SER A 134 -1.44 4.82 18.90
C SER A 134 -2.60 5.70 18.42
N GLY A 135 -2.81 6.82 19.07
CA GLY A 135 -3.76 7.86 18.71
C GLY A 135 -3.04 9.04 18.11
#